data_ccc3cd8e374f4bd9a2423942bfb20c1f
#
_entry.id   ccc3cd8e374f4bd9a2423942bfb20c1f
#
_cell.length_a   1.000
_cell.length_b   1.000
_cell.length_c   1.000
_cell.angle_alpha   90.00
_cell.angle_beta   90.00
_cell.angle_gamma   90.00
#
_symmetry.space_group_name_H-M   'P 1'
#
loop_
_entity.id
_entity.type
_entity.pdbx_description
1 polymer ?
#
loop_
_entity_poly.entity_id
_entity_poly.type
_entity_poly.pdbx_seq_one_letter_code
_entity_poly.pdbx_strand_id
1 'polypeptide(L)'
;MKSLKGHSGPRQYLDAQFTWERADRISKVQRSALVGMRVYYAAVDHILPATGAREVWAAVCLVRYNPRDREGYIFGYKDMSESMGPYERDCPEPILDLLTPTDHEHARRWRADCRANAAASRARRAKPSPRAGQTIIFDEPLAFSDGRSFDRLEVIANPRSHRTMLFRAPGSGNLYRIPNIKSRAYRLIDRSPG
;
A
#
# COMPACT_ATOMS: atom_id res chain seq x y z
N MET A 1 15.02 -19.14 -10.20
CA MET A 1 13.63 -19.21 -10.67
C MET A 1 12.96 -20.37 -9.95
N LYS A 2 11.82 -20.17 -9.32
CA LYS A 2 11.12 -21.22 -8.54
C LYS A 2 9.75 -21.44 -9.14
N SER A 3 9.42 -22.69 -9.46
CA SER A 3 8.13 -23.08 -10.04
C SER A 3 7.02 -22.96 -9.00
N LEU A 4 5.85 -22.44 -9.41
CA LEU A 4 4.63 -22.43 -8.60
C LEU A 4 3.83 -23.74 -8.69
N LYS A 5 4.41 -24.78 -9.31
CA LYS A 5 3.73 -26.06 -9.51
C LYS A 5 3.17 -26.61 -8.19
N GLY A 6 1.87 -26.89 -8.18
CA GLY A 6 1.15 -27.33 -6.99
C GLY A 6 0.61 -26.21 -6.08
N HIS A 7 0.81 -24.94 -6.41
CA HIS A 7 0.29 -23.80 -5.66
C HIS A 7 -0.62 -22.93 -6.54
N SER A 8 -1.68 -22.39 -5.95
CA SER A 8 -2.64 -21.51 -6.66
C SER A 8 -2.08 -20.12 -7.01
N GLY A 9 -0.87 -19.80 -6.54
CA GLY A 9 -0.22 -18.53 -6.82
C GLY A 9 0.95 -18.21 -5.88
N PRO A 10 1.61 -17.06 -6.09
CA PRO A 10 2.82 -16.67 -5.35
C PRO A 10 2.61 -16.62 -3.83
N ARG A 11 1.45 -16.17 -3.38
CA ARG A 11 1.13 -16.10 -1.95
C ARG A 11 1.15 -17.48 -1.32
N GLN A 12 0.40 -18.45 -1.87
CA GLN A 12 0.33 -19.81 -1.34
C GLN A 12 1.70 -20.51 -1.36
N TYR A 13 2.47 -20.28 -2.43
CA TYR A 13 3.83 -20.78 -2.50
C TYR A 13 4.70 -20.24 -1.35
N LEU A 14 4.64 -18.92 -1.06
CA LEU A 14 5.41 -18.31 0.01
C LEU A 14 4.92 -18.72 1.40
N ASP A 15 3.61 -18.88 1.60
CA ASP A 15 3.05 -19.43 2.83
C ASP A 15 3.67 -20.81 3.14
N ALA A 16 3.80 -21.67 2.11
CA ALA A 16 4.43 -22.97 2.25
C ALA A 16 5.94 -22.89 2.56
N GLN A 17 6.65 -21.87 2.05
CA GLN A 17 8.09 -21.69 2.36
C GLN A 17 8.34 -21.27 3.82
N PHE A 18 7.40 -20.54 4.43
CA PHE A 18 7.47 -20.12 5.83
C PHE A 18 6.76 -21.05 6.80
N THR A 19 6.15 -22.14 6.30
CA THR A 19 5.49 -23.16 7.12
C THR A 19 6.29 -24.45 7.09
N TRP A 20 6.98 -24.75 8.19
CA TRP A 20 7.79 -25.96 8.33
C TRP A 20 7.93 -26.35 9.79
N GLU A 21 8.27 -27.62 10.01
CA GLU A 21 8.49 -28.19 11.34
C GLU A 21 9.83 -28.91 11.36
N ARG A 22 10.60 -28.65 12.40
CA ARG A 22 11.86 -29.33 12.74
C ARG A 22 11.83 -29.70 14.21
N ALA A 23 12.73 -30.57 14.64
CA ALA A 23 12.77 -31.05 16.02
C ALA A 23 12.98 -29.89 17.04
N ASP A 24 13.74 -28.87 16.66
CA ASP A 24 14.12 -27.74 17.51
C ASP A 24 13.21 -26.50 17.32
N ARG A 25 12.46 -26.42 16.21
CA ARG A 25 11.66 -25.25 15.90
C ARG A 25 10.51 -25.55 14.95
N ILE A 26 9.37 -24.95 15.21
CA ILE A 26 8.20 -24.93 14.32
C ILE A 26 8.02 -23.51 13.80
N SER A 27 7.77 -23.38 12.50
CA SER A 27 7.43 -22.13 11.84
C SER A 27 6.08 -22.25 11.14
N LYS A 28 5.15 -21.33 11.40
CA LYS A 28 3.80 -21.38 10.84
C LYS A 28 3.30 -20.00 10.47
N VAL A 29 2.84 -19.85 9.23
CA VAL A 29 2.18 -18.62 8.79
C VAL A 29 0.80 -18.53 9.43
N GLN A 30 0.57 -17.48 10.22
CA GLN A 30 -0.73 -17.17 10.80
C GLN A 30 -1.61 -16.38 9.83
N ARG A 31 -1.01 -15.39 9.19
CA ARG A 31 -1.66 -14.51 8.23
C ARG A 31 -0.67 -14.00 7.21
N SER A 32 -1.09 -13.92 5.95
CA SER A 32 -0.26 -13.36 4.89
C SER A 32 -1.05 -12.48 3.93
N ALA A 33 -0.34 -11.65 3.18
CA ALA A 33 -0.88 -10.84 2.10
C ALA A 33 0.17 -10.64 1.01
N LEU A 34 -0.29 -10.51 -0.24
CA LEU A 34 0.54 -10.09 -1.37
C LEU A 34 0.04 -8.73 -1.85
N VAL A 35 0.80 -7.68 -1.53
CA VAL A 35 0.43 -6.30 -1.81
C VAL A 35 0.97 -5.90 -3.18
N GLY A 36 0.09 -5.35 -4.04
CA GLY A 36 0.44 -4.88 -5.38
C GLY A 36 1.07 -5.96 -6.28
N MET A 37 0.89 -7.25 -5.97
CA MET A 37 1.56 -8.38 -6.65
C MET A 37 3.09 -8.32 -6.59
N ARG A 38 3.67 -7.57 -5.64
CA ARG A 38 5.10 -7.28 -5.58
C ARG A 38 5.73 -7.53 -4.23
N VAL A 39 4.97 -7.36 -3.15
CA VAL A 39 5.50 -7.52 -1.80
C VAL A 39 4.61 -8.49 -1.04
N TYR A 40 5.20 -9.57 -0.59
CA TYR A 40 4.57 -10.52 0.31
C TYR A 40 4.90 -10.15 1.74
N TYR A 41 3.87 -10.13 2.58
CA TYR A 41 3.97 -9.95 4.03
C TYR A 41 3.32 -11.14 4.72
N ALA A 42 3.92 -11.63 5.80
CA ALA A 42 3.31 -12.62 6.67
C ALA A 42 3.67 -12.40 8.13
N ALA A 43 2.70 -12.64 9.01
CA ALA A 43 2.98 -12.90 10.43
C ALA A 43 3.36 -14.37 10.55
N VAL A 44 4.60 -14.64 10.90
CA VAL A 44 5.16 -15.99 11.03
C VAL A 44 5.39 -16.29 12.50
N ASP A 45 4.73 -17.33 12.96
CA ASP A 45 4.80 -17.83 14.31
C ASP A 45 5.98 -18.82 14.44
N HIS A 46 6.93 -18.50 15.29
CA HIS A 46 8.05 -19.35 15.64
C HIS A 46 7.86 -19.91 17.03
N ILE A 47 7.81 -21.22 17.12
CA ILE A 47 7.61 -21.95 18.36
C ILE A 47 8.86 -22.79 18.63
N LEU A 48 9.37 -22.72 19.85
CA LEU A 48 10.45 -23.56 20.34
C LEU A 48 9.82 -24.71 21.17
N PRO A 49 9.74 -25.95 20.63
CA PRO A 49 9.04 -27.05 21.31
C PRO A 49 9.61 -27.38 22.69
N ALA A 50 10.93 -27.25 22.85
CA ALA A 50 11.61 -27.57 24.11
C ALA A 50 11.21 -26.68 25.29
N THR A 51 10.82 -25.41 25.03
CA THR A 51 10.50 -24.42 26.07
C THR A 51 9.05 -23.96 26.00
N GLY A 52 8.35 -24.23 24.92
CA GLY A 52 7.05 -23.64 24.60
C GLY A 52 7.12 -22.14 24.27
N ALA A 53 8.31 -21.55 24.19
CA ALA A 53 8.48 -20.15 23.84
C ALA A 53 7.95 -19.89 22.42
N ARG A 54 7.28 -18.77 22.27
CA ARG A 54 6.60 -18.39 21.02
C ARG A 54 6.85 -16.94 20.69
N GLU A 55 7.18 -16.69 19.44
CA GLU A 55 7.43 -15.35 18.93
C GLU A 55 6.89 -15.23 17.50
N VAL A 56 6.17 -14.14 17.22
CA VAL A 56 5.60 -13.84 15.88
C VAL A 56 6.35 -12.69 15.26
N TRP A 57 6.96 -12.92 14.11
CA TRP A 57 7.71 -11.93 13.36
C TRP A 57 7.06 -11.64 12.02
N ALA A 58 7.40 -10.50 11.42
CA ALA A 58 7.03 -10.22 10.05
C ALA A 58 8.06 -10.81 9.07
N ALA A 59 7.61 -11.70 8.19
CA ALA A 59 8.33 -12.01 6.97
C ALA A 59 7.93 -11.00 5.89
N VAL A 60 8.92 -10.47 5.18
CA VAL A 60 8.74 -9.53 4.08
C VAL A 60 9.53 -10.01 2.87
N CYS A 61 8.85 -10.28 1.76
CA CYS A 61 9.51 -10.75 0.55
C CYS A 61 9.15 -9.89 -0.65
N LEU A 62 10.17 -9.39 -1.34
CA LEU A 62 9.97 -8.80 -2.66
C LEU A 62 9.76 -9.92 -3.68
N VAL A 63 8.67 -9.84 -4.41
CA VAL A 63 8.24 -10.86 -5.35
C VAL A 63 8.21 -10.28 -6.76
N ARG A 64 8.83 -10.98 -7.70
CA ARG A 64 8.62 -10.75 -9.13
C ARG A 64 7.93 -11.96 -9.71
N TYR A 65 6.78 -11.74 -10.28
CA TYR A 65 5.91 -12.78 -10.82
C TYR A 65 5.45 -12.40 -12.23
N ASN A 66 5.48 -13.37 -13.14
CA ASN A 66 4.91 -13.22 -14.48
C ASN A 66 3.56 -13.94 -14.57
N PRO A 67 2.42 -13.23 -14.55
CA PRO A 67 1.09 -13.84 -14.58
C PRO A 67 0.74 -14.48 -15.93
N ARG A 68 1.52 -14.22 -16.99
CA ARG A 68 1.30 -14.78 -18.34
C ARG A 68 1.98 -16.14 -18.53
N ASP A 69 2.85 -16.51 -17.61
CA ASP A 69 3.52 -17.80 -17.67
C ASP A 69 2.60 -18.87 -17.05
N ARG A 70 2.22 -19.87 -17.84
CA ARG A 70 1.32 -20.94 -17.41
C ARG A 70 1.88 -21.77 -16.23
N GLU A 71 3.18 -21.85 -16.10
CA GLU A 71 3.84 -22.52 -14.98
C GLU A 71 4.03 -21.59 -13.78
N GLY A 72 3.90 -20.28 -13.97
CA GLY A 72 4.06 -19.26 -12.94
C GLY A 72 5.41 -19.37 -12.22
N TYR A 73 6.30 -18.42 -12.46
CA TYR A 73 7.59 -18.40 -11.76
C TYR A 73 7.72 -17.19 -10.87
N ILE A 74 8.22 -17.39 -9.69
CA ILE A 74 8.67 -16.29 -8.82
C ILE A 74 10.09 -15.94 -9.24
N PHE A 75 10.26 -14.72 -9.76
CA PHE A 75 11.56 -14.16 -10.06
C PHE A 75 12.00 -13.25 -8.93
N GLY A 76 13.24 -13.40 -8.46
CA GLY A 76 13.81 -12.46 -7.50
C GLY A 76 13.05 -12.47 -6.17
N TYR A 77 13.44 -13.37 -5.36
CA TYR A 77 13.02 -13.50 -3.98
C TYR A 77 14.13 -12.92 -3.11
N LYS A 78 13.83 -11.86 -2.38
CA LYS A 78 14.65 -11.37 -1.30
C LYS A 78 13.85 -11.49 -0.02
N ASP A 79 14.23 -12.44 0.81
CA ASP A 79 13.75 -12.56 2.16
C ASP A 79 14.37 -11.45 3.01
N MET A 80 13.53 -10.68 3.65
CA MET A 80 13.95 -9.63 4.56
C MET A 80 13.21 -9.86 5.88
N SER A 81 13.94 -10.04 6.95
CA SER A 81 13.33 -9.94 8.27
C SER A 81 13.08 -8.46 8.60
N GLU A 82 12.07 -8.19 9.40
CA GLU A 82 11.80 -6.83 9.90
C GLU A 82 12.99 -6.22 10.66
N SER A 83 13.88 -7.05 11.22
CA SER A 83 15.09 -6.63 11.91
C SER A 83 16.20 -6.14 10.96
N MET A 84 16.13 -6.47 9.68
CA MET A 84 17.10 -6.02 8.66
C MET A 84 16.65 -4.74 7.94
N GLY A 85 15.53 -4.16 8.35
CA GLY A 85 15.01 -2.94 7.76
C GLY A 85 14.43 -3.15 6.37
N PRO A 86 13.21 -3.70 6.25
CA PRO A 86 12.51 -3.78 4.98
C PRO A 86 12.28 -2.38 4.40
N TYR A 87 12.42 -2.24 3.08
CA TYR A 87 12.25 -0.97 2.39
C TYR A 87 10.78 -0.58 2.22
N GLU A 88 9.90 -1.57 2.11
CA GLU A 88 8.47 -1.36 1.87
C GLU A 88 7.74 -1.12 3.19
N ARG A 89 6.80 -0.17 3.19
CA ARG A 89 6.09 0.30 4.40
C ARG A 89 4.58 0.22 4.25
N ASP A 90 4.10 -0.72 3.46
CA ASP A 90 2.68 -0.94 3.19
C ASP A 90 2.16 -2.27 3.73
N CYS A 91 2.82 -2.80 4.77
CA CYS A 91 2.37 -3.99 5.48
C CYS A 91 0.96 -3.77 6.04
N PRO A 92 0.00 -4.70 5.75
CA PRO A 92 -1.35 -4.60 6.25
C PRO A 92 -1.42 -4.64 7.79
N GLU A 93 -2.20 -3.74 8.40
CA GLU A 93 -2.39 -3.68 9.86
C GLU A 93 -2.77 -5.03 10.49
N PRO A 94 -3.67 -5.86 9.91
CA PRO A 94 -3.99 -7.17 10.48
C PRO A 94 -2.82 -8.16 10.55
N ILE A 95 -1.73 -7.91 9.87
CA ILE A 95 -0.46 -8.64 10.01
C ILE A 95 0.35 -8.04 11.16
N LEU A 96 0.48 -6.71 11.18
CA LEU A 96 1.22 -5.99 12.22
C LEU A 96 0.66 -6.24 13.62
N ASP A 97 -0.65 -6.46 13.75
CA ASP A 97 -1.34 -6.67 15.02
C ASP A 97 -1.08 -8.07 15.62
N LEU A 98 -0.57 -9.01 14.83
CA LEU A 98 -0.19 -10.35 15.28
C LEU A 98 1.26 -10.42 15.78
N LEU A 99 2.09 -9.39 15.51
CA LEU A 99 3.52 -9.45 15.79
C LEU A 99 3.80 -9.28 17.28
N THR A 100 4.65 -10.13 17.81
CA THR A 100 5.13 -10.02 19.18
C THR A 100 5.86 -8.69 19.39
N PRO A 101 5.70 -7.99 20.51
CA PRO A 101 6.50 -6.81 20.87
C PRO A 101 7.99 -7.11 20.76
N THR A 102 8.78 -6.15 20.30
CA THR A 102 10.23 -6.31 20.13
C THR A 102 10.98 -5.05 20.53
N ASP A 103 12.17 -5.21 21.09
CA ASP A 103 13.09 -4.11 21.41
C ASP A 103 14.01 -3.75 20.26
N HIS A 104 13.98 -4.53 19.17
CA HIS A 104 14.79 -4.26 18.00
C HIS A 104 14.38 -2.95 17.32
N GLU A 105 15.28 -1.95 17.31
CA GLU A 105 14.98 -0.58 16.88
C GLU A 105 14.42 -0.51 15.44
N HIS A 106 15.08 -1.20 14.48
CA HIS A 106 14.63 -1.21 13.08
C HIS A 106 13.24 -1.80 12.93
N ALA A 107 12.93 -2.89 13.62
CA ALA A 107 11.62 -3.52 13.57
C ALA A 107 10.54 -2.59 14.15
N ARG A 108 10.79 -1.97 15.30
CA ARG A 108 9.87 -1.00 15.90
C ARG A 108 9.59 0.17 14.97
N ARG A 109 10.65 0.76 14.39
CA ARG A 109 10.53 1.88 13.47
C ARG A 109 9.74 1.49 12.23
N TRP A 110 10.07 0.36 11.61
CA TRP A 110 9.36 -0.12 10.44
C TRP A 110 7.87 -0.38 10.72
N ARG A 111 7.52 -1.02 11.84
CA ARG A 111 6.13 -1.25 12.25
C ARG A 111 5.38 0.07 12.44
N ALA A 112 6.02 1.07 13.06
CA ALA A 112 5.45 2.41 13.24
C ALA A 112 5.21 3.11 11.88
N ASP A 113 6.18 3.05 10.97
CA ASP A 113 6.08 3.63 9.63
C ASP A 113 4.95 2.98 8.82
N CYS A 114 4.78 1.65 8.90
CA CYS A 114 3.67 0.94 8.26
C CYS A 114 2.31 1.41 8.78
N ARG A 115 2.16 1.54 10.10
CA ARG A 115 0.91 2.06 10.71
C ARG A 115 0.63 3.50 10.31
N ALA A 116 1.64 4.37 10.31
CA ALA A 116 1.51 5.75 9.87
C ALA A 116 1.07 5.83 8.39
N ASN A 117 1.65 5.02 7.52
CA ASN A 117 1.27 4.94 6.12
C ASN A 117 -0.16 4.42 5.92
N ALA A 118 -0.57 3.42 6.69
CA ALA A 118 -1.95 2.91 6.67
C ALA A 118 -2.95 4.00 7.12
N ALA A 119 -2.64 4.73 8.20
CA ALA A 119 -3.45 5.84 8.68
C ALA A 119 -3.57 6.96 7.64
N ALA A 120 -2.46 7.38 7.03
CA ALA A 120 -2.46 8.37 5.95
C ALA A 120 -3.27 7.91 4.73
N SER A 121 -3.22 6.62 4.40
CA SER A 121 -4.01 6.04 3.31
C SER A 121 -5.51 6.03 3.62
N ARG A 122 -5.90 5.72 4.87
CA ARG A 122 -7.30 5.85 5.32
C ARG A 122 -7.79 7.29 5.26
N ALA A 123 -7.01 8.22 5.77
CA ALA A 123 -7.34 9.65 5.72
C ALA A 123 -7.56 10.15 4.28
N ARG A 124 -6.68 9.75 3.35
CA ARG A 124 -6.86 10.06 1.93
C ARG A 124 -8.14 9.47 1.33
N ARG A 125 -8.48 8.24 1.68
CA ARG A 125 -9.70 7.58 1.18
C ARG A 125 -10.96 8.23 1.74
N ALA A 126 -10.93 8.69 2.98
CA ALA A 126 -12.05 9.36 3.64
C ALA A 126 -12.32 10.77 3.06
N LYS A 127 -11.33 11.42 2.42
CA LYS A 127 -11.56 12.72 1.79
C LYS A 127 -12.64 12.63 0.71
N PRO A 128 -13.60 13.58 0.68
CA PRO A 128 -14.62 13.62 -0.36
C PRO A 128 -13.96 13.75 -1.73
N SER A 129 -14.49 13.02 -2.71
CA SER A 129 -14.03 13.14 -4.10
C SER A 129 -14.66 14.35 -4.75
N PRO A 130 -13.91 15.19 -5.45
CA PRO A 130 -14.48 16.29 -6.23
C PRO A 130 -15.50 15.78 -7.25
N ARG A 131 -16.60 16.50 -7.42
CA ARG A 131 -17.65 16.23 -8.41
C ARG A 131 -17.75 17.38 -9.39
N ALA A 132 -18.15 17.08 -10.62
CA ALA A 132 -18.38 18.12 -11.63
C ALA A 132 -19.39 19.17 -11.11
N GLY A 133 -19.12 20.42 -11.40
CA GLY A 133 -19.89 21.58 -10.93
C GLY A 133 -19.46 22.13 -9.57
N GLN A 134 -18.63 21.42 -8.81
CA GLN A 134 -18.06 21.96 -7.57
C GLN A 134 -16.86 22.87 -7.86
N THR A 135 -16.55 23.74 -6.91
CA THR A 135 -15.29 24.49 -6.85
C THR A 135 -14.40 23.85 -5.79
N ILE A 136 -13.17 23.54 -6.16
CA ILE A 136 -12.11 23.13 -5.24
C ILE A 136 -11.26 24.32 -4.87
N ILE A 137 -10.99 24.46 -3.57
CA ILE A 137 -10.09 25.49 -3.03
C ILE A 137 -8.98 24.76 -2.30
N PHE A 138 -7.73 25.05 -2.68
CA PHE A 138 -6.53 24.51 -2.06
C PHE A 138 -6.06 25.42 -0.94
N ASP A 139 -5.52 24.85 0.13
CA ASP A 139 -4.92 25.61 1.22
C ASP A 139 -3.64 26.35 0.77
N GLU A 140 -2.93 25.74 -0.20
CA GLU A 140 -1.77 26.36 -0.88
C GLU A 140 -1.99 26.33 -2.39
N PRO A 141 -1.64 27.41 -3.12
CA PRO A 141 -1.77 27.44 -4.58
C PRO A 141 -1.00 26.32 -5.26
N LEU A 142 -1.61 25.66 -6.24
CA LEU A 142 -0.97 24.64 -7.05
C LEU A 142 -0.31 25.26 -8.27
N ALA A 143 1.00 25.05 -8.41
CA ALA A 143 1.74 25.40 -9.61
C ALA A 143 1.58 24.31 -10.69
N PHE A 144 1.41 24.75 -11.93
CA PHE A 144 1.29 23.90 -13.12
C PHE A 144 2.49 24.08 -14.05
N SER A 145 2.67 23.14 -14.96
CA SER A 145 3.81 23.11 -15.90
C SER A 145 3.84 24.29 -16.89
N ASP A 146 2.72 25.01 -17.04
CA ASP A 146 2.61 26.22 -17.85
C ASP A 146 3.04 27.49 -17.08
N GLY A 147 3.60 27.34 -15.89
CA GLY A 147 4.06 28.44 -15.03
C GLY A 147 2.95 29.14 -14.25
N ARG A 148 1.71 28.73 -14.41
CA ARG A 148 0.57 29.32 -13.68
C ARG A 148 0.36 28.65 -12.34
N SER A 149 -0.23 29.38 -11.40
CA SER A 149 -0.56 28.87 -10.07
C SER A 149 -2.00 29.27 -9.70
N PHE A 150 -2.75 28.34 -9.12
CA PHE A 150 -4.13 28.56 -8.72
C PHE A 150 -4.42 27.97 -7.36
N ASP A 151 -5.10 28.72 -6.52
CA ASP A 151 -5.67 28.28 -5.25
C ASP A 151 -7.10 27.78 -5.39
N ARG A 152 -7.78 28.13 -6.51
CA ARG A 152 -9.17 27.79 -6.79
C ARG A 152 -9.34 27.27 -8.21
N LEU A 153 -10.08 26.18 -8.37
CA LEU A 153 -10.40 25.60 -9.69
C LEU A 153 -11.84 25.09 -9.70
N GLU A 154 -12.50 25.18 -10.83
CA GLU A 154 -13.81 24.54 -11.06
C GLU A 154 -13.61 23.08 -11.50
N VAL A 155 -14.37 22.18 -10.93
CA VAL A 155 -14.33 20.74 -11.28
C VAL A 155 -15.24 20.49 -12.48
N ILE A 156 -14.66 19.98 -13.56
CA ILE A 156 -15.36 19.70 -14.81
C ILE A 156 -15.39 18.19 -15.07
N ALA A 157 -16.53 17.70 -15.54
CA ALA A 157 -16.63 16.32 -16.01
C ALA A 157 -15.68 16.10 -17.19
N ASN A 158 -14.94 14.99 -17.15
CA ASN A 158 -14.09 14.63 -18.27
C ASN A 158 -14.92 13.82 -19.30
N PRO A 159 -15.19 14.36 -20.49
CA PRO A 159 -16.03 13.67 -21.49
C PRO A 159 -15.40 12.37 -22.02
N ARG A 160 -14.09 12.22 -21.82
CA ARG A 160 -13.34 11.03 -22.28
C ARG A 160 -13.15 9.98 -21.20
N SER A 161 -13.54 10.26 -19.95
CA SER A 161 -13.31 9.33 -18.84
C SER A 161 -14.16 9.67 -17.63
N HIS A 162 -14.99 8.72 -17.19
CA HIS A 162 -15.75 8.86 -15.95
C HIS A 162 -14.89 8.70 -14.67
N ARG A 163 -13.62 8.26 -14.83
CA ARG A 163 -12.71 8.01 -13.69
C ARG A 163 -11.81 9.20 -13.35
N THR A 164 -11.70 10.18 -14.24
CA THR A 164 -10.81 11.33 -14.06
C THR A 164 -11.59 12.62 -14.19
N MET A 165 -11.37 13.56 -13.28
CA MET A 165 -11.90 14.91 -13.38
C MET A 165 -10.91 15.82 -14.06
N LEU A 166 -11.41 16.86 -14.70
CA LEU A 166 -10.65 18.00 -15.21
C LEU A 166 -10.92 19.20 -14.31
N PHE A 167 -9.99 20.12 -14.28
CA PHE A 167 -10.06 21.31 -13.45
C PHE A 167 -9.87 22.53 -14.33
N ARG A 168 -10.78 23.50 -14.23
CA ARG A 168 -10.76 24.73 -15.02
C ARG A 168 -10.41 25.90 -14.12
N ALA A 169 -9.45 26.73 -14.55
CA ALA A 169 -9.13 27.95 -13.85
C ALA A 169 -10.23 29.01 -14.06
N PRO A 170 -10.52 29.82 -13.03
CA PRO A 170 -11.49 30.92 -13.15
C PRO A 170 -11.11 31.89 -14.32
N GLY A 171 -12.11 32.25 -15.13
CA GLY A 171 -11.90 33.15 -16.25
C GLY A 171 -11.03 32.63 -17.39
N SER A 172 -10.68 31.35 -17.38
CA SER A 172 -9.85 30.71 -18.40
C SER A 172 -10.55 29.49 -18.99
N GLY A 173 -10.32 29.24 -20.29
CA GLY A 173 -10.75 28.00 -20.96
C GLY A 173 -9.80 26.82 -20.71
N ASN A 174 -8.66 27.04 -20.05
CA ASN A 174 -7.65 26.01 -19.86
C ASN A 174 -8.12 24.92 -18.88
N LEU A 175 -7.88 23.66 -19.26
CA LEU A 175 -8.21 22.50 -18.45
C LEU A 175 -6.93 21.84 -17.94
N TYR A 176 -6.92 21.54 -16.66
CA TYR A 176 -5.80 20.92 -15.95
C TYR A 176 -6.16 19.53 -15.46
N ARG A 177 -5.14 18.68 -15.31
CA ARG A 177 -5.24 17.41 -14.59
C ARG A 177 -4.44 17.50 -13.30
N ILE A 178 -5.03 17.05 -12.21
CA ILE A 178 -4.36 17.02 -10.91
C ILE A 178 -4.27 15.55 -10.47
N PRO A 179 -3.11 14.92 -10.64
CA PRO A 179 -2.93 13.56 -10.19
C PRO A 179 -2.98 13.50 -8.67
N ASN A 180 -3.53 12.40 -8.14
CA ASN A 180 -3.60 12.15 -6.70
C ASN A 180 -4.23 13.30 -5.90
N ILE A 181 -5.31 13.92 -6.42
CA ILE A 181 -5.97 15.08 -5.81
C ILE A 181 -6.22 14.91 -4.31
N LYS A 182 -6.61 13.71 -3.85
CA LYS A 182 -6.87 13.42 -2.44
C LYS A 182 -5.64 13.48 -1.53
N SER A 183 -4.44 13.54 -2.08
CA SER A 183 -3.21 13.77 -1.29
C SER A 183 -2.98 15.24 -0.96
N ARG A 184 -3.72 16.16 -1.60
CA ARG A 184 -3.62 17.61 -1.36
C ARG A 184 -4.57 18.04 -0.25
N ALA A 185 -4.24 19.13 0.43
CA ALA A 185 -5.16 19.81 1.32
C ALA A 185 -6.11 20.67 0.50
N TYR A 186 -7.42 20.45 0.62
CA TYR A 186 -8.45 21.21 -0.09
C TYR A 186 -9.81 21.10 0.60
N ARG A 187 -10.67 22.05 0.27
CA ARG A 187 -12.11 22.03 0.55
C ARG A 187 -12.92 22.13 -0.73
N LEU A 188 -14.13 21.60 -0.70
CA LEU A 188 -15.09 21.65 -1.81
C LEU A 188 -16.20 22.62 -1.48
N ILE A 189 -16.62 23.42 -2.46
CA ILE A 189 -17.77 24.30 -2.38
C ILE A 189 -18.71 23.91 -3.50
N ASP A 190 -19.95 23.65 -3.14
CA ASP A 190 -21.02 23.44 -4.12
C ASP A 190 -21.33 24.76 -4.80
N ARG A 191 -21.59 24.71 -6.09
CA ARG A 191 -22.08 25.87 -6.84
C ARG A 191 -23.47 26.18 -6.31
N SER A 192 -23.67 27.36 -5.71
CA SER A 192 -25.02 27.83 -5.42
C SER A 192 -25.84 27.77 -6.70
N PRO A 193 -27.04 27.17 -6.70
CA PRO A 193 -27.96 27.29 -7.83
C PRO A 193 -28.26 28.78 -8.03
N GLY A 194 -27.75 29.35 -9.13
CA GLY A 194 -28.11 30.68 -9.57
C GLY A 194 -29.47 30.66 -10.29
#